data_90be065ca6eb1557e3f488a9600a801f
#
_entry.id   90be065ca6eb1557e3f488a9600a801f
#
_cell.length_a   1.000
_cell.length_b   1.000
_cell.length_c   1.000
_cell.angle_alpha   90.00
_cell.angle_beta   90.00
_cell.angle_gamma   90.00
#
_symmetry.space_group_name_H-M   'P 1'
#
loop_
_entity.id
_entity.type
_entity.pdbx_description
1 polymer ?
#
loop_
_entity_poly.entity_id
_entity_poly.type
_entity_poly.pdbx_seq_one_letter_code
_entity_poly.pdbx_strand_id
1 'polypeptide(L)'
;LAGHAAGDATLVAVAQRLERVVRPTDTVARLGGDEFVVVCEIGQADEAETIADRIVRTLGRPIVIEGIEVVAGASVGVALTATLDDRPAELLRRADHAMFEAKKGGRGQWRAAPRPELESDPALGVSESRPPDPDQER
;
A
#
# COMPACT_ATOMS: atom_id res chain seq x y z
N LEU A 1 21.06 25.59 -1.92
CA LEU A 1 21.29 24.97 -3.24
C LEU A 1 21.87 23.56 -3.12
N ALA A 2 22.74 23.29 -2.17
CA ALA A 2 23.20 21.91 -1.89
C ALA A 2 22.05 21.00 -1.42
N GLY A 3 21.03 21.54 -0.74
CA GLY A 3 19.86 20.80 -0.28
C GLY A 3 18.98 20.25 -1.40
N HIS A 4 18.83 20.96 -2.52
CA HIS A 4 18.05 20.47 -3.68
C HIS A 4 18.75 19.32 -4.40
N ALA A 5 20.06 19.41 -4.62
CA ALA A 5 20.83 18.35 -5.25
C ALA A 5 20.84 17.07 -4.39
N ALA A 6 21.00 17.19 -3.08
CA ALA A 6 20.94 16.06 -2.15
C ALA A 6 19.54 15.45 -2.09
N GLY A 7 18.49 16.28 -2.11
CA GLY A 7 17.10 15.83 -2.18
C GLY A 7 16.80 15.06 -3.44
N ASP A 8 17.23 15.54 -4.59
CA ASP A 8 17.07 14.86 -5.88
C ASP A 8 17.83 13.53 -5.91
N ALA A 9 19.05 13.48 -5.40
CA ALA A 9 19.84 12.26 -5.29
C ALA A 9 19.16 11.23 -4.37
N THR A 10 18.56 11.69 -3.28
CA THR A 10 17.78 10.84 -2.38
C THR A 10 16.56 10.25 -3.09
N LEU A 11 15.81 11.06 -3.85
CA LEU A 11 14.64 10.60 -4.59
C LEU A 11 15.02 9.59 -5.69
N VAL A 12 16.13 9.80 -6.38
CA VAL A 12 16.65 8.83 -7.36
C VAL A 12 17.00 7.51 -6.67
N ALA A 13 17.66 7.56 -5.53
CA ALA A 13 18.02 6.36 -4.77
C ALA A 13 16.76 5.62 -4.26
N VAL A 14 15.75 6.35 -3.80
CA VAL A 14 14.44 5.76 -3.42
C VAL A 14 13.79 5.07 -4.60
N ALA A 15 13.72 5.72 -5.77
CA ALA A 15 13.16 5.12 -6.97
C ALA A 15 13.88 3.82 -7.35
N GLN A 16 15.20 3.82 -7.33
CA GLN A 16 15.99 2.63 -7.62
C GLN A 16 15.75 1.50 -6.63
N ARG A 17 15.59 1.80 -5.36
CA ARG A 17 15.25 0.80 -4.33
C ARG A 17 13.87 0.23 -4.54
N LEU A 18 12.88 1.05 -4.87
CA LEU A 18 11.53 0.59 -5.19
C LEU A 18 11.52 -0.36 -6.37
N GLU A 19 12.23 -0.03 -7.44
CA GLU A 19 12.35 -0.88 -8.63
C GLU A 19 12.95 -2.26 -8.33
N ARG A 20 13.83 -2.36 -7.33
CA ARG A 20 14.42 -3.64 -6.90
C ARG A 20 13.49 -4.47 -6.02
N VAL A 21 12.57 -3.84 -5.33
CA VAL A 21 11.60 -4.52 -4.44
C VAL A 21 10.49 -5.17 -5.24
N VAL A 22 10.09 -4.55 -6.35
CA VAL A 22 8.96 -4.99 -7.17
C VAL A 22 9.44 -5.86 -8.33
N ARG A 23 8.49 -6.55 -8.96
CA ARG A 23 8.76 -7.36 -10.16
C ARG A 23 8.95 -6.47 -11.39
N PRO A 24 9.63 -6.94 -12.45
CA PRO A 24 9.77 -6.17 -13.68
C PRO A 24 8.45 -5.79 -14.35
N THR A 25 7.39 -6.55 -14.10
CA THR A 25 6.02 -6.31 -14.60
C THR A 25 5.26 -5.29 -13.78
N ASP A 26 5.73 -4.96 -12.59
CA ASP A 26 5.12 -3.95 -11.72
C ASP A 26 5.56 -2.55 -12.15
N THR A 27 4.77 -1.56 -11.81
CA THR A 27 5.03 -0.17 -12.19
C THR A 27 5.41 0.65 -10.97
N VAL A 28 6.49 1.40 -11.08
CA VAL A 28 6.89 2.42 -10.12
C VAL A 28 6.80 3.78 -10.82
N ALA A 29 6.05 4.70 -10.23
CA ALA A 29 5.92 6.05 -10.75
C ALA A 29 6.06 7.07 -9.63
N ARG A 30 6.63 8.21 -9.94
CA ARG A 30 6.65 9.37 -9.05
C ARG A 30 5.49 10.30 -9.42
N LEU A 31 4.65 10.62 -8.45
CA LEU A 31 3.53 11.55 -8.65
C LEU A 31 3.95 13.01 -8.55
N GLY A 32 4.92 13.29 -7.73
CA GLY A 32 5.45 14.63 -7.48
C GLY A 32 6.02 14.72 -6.07
N GLY A 33 6.86 15.72 -5.79
CA GLY A 33 7.52 15.82 -4.50
C GLY A 33 8.25 14.53 -4.12
N ASP A 34 7.93 14.00 -2.96
CA ASP A 34 8.44 12.73 -2.42
C ASP A 34 7.41 11.58 -2.50
N GLU A 35 6.36 11.74 -3.30
CA GLU A 35 5.30 10.73 -3.44
C GLU A 35 5.54 9.81 -4.63
N PHE A 36 5.51 8.51 -4.35
CA PHE A 36 5.63 7.43 -5.33
C PHE A 36 4.39 6.55 -5.30
N VAL A 37 4.07 5.97 -6.44
CA VAL A 37 3.04 4.94 -6.57
C VAL A 37 3.69 3.68 -7.11
N VAL A 38 3.32 2.56 -6.51
CA VAL A 38 3.69 1.24 -6.96
C VAL A 38 2.41 0.48 -7.31
N VAL A 39 2.34 -0.01 -8.53
CA VAL A 39 1.19 -0.79 -9.00
C VAL A 39 1.65 -2.22 -9.23
N CYS A 40 1.05 -3.15 -8.51
CA CYS A 40 1.38 -4.56 -8.56
C CYS A 40 0.14 -5.39 -8.91
N GLU A 41 0.32 -6.36 -9.77
CA GLU A 41 -0.65 -7.42 -9.96
C GLU A 41 -0.31 -8.55 -8.99
N ILE A 42 -1.28 -8.94 -8.16
CA ILE A 42 -1.10 -9.95 -7.12
C ILE A 42 -2.15 -11.06 -7.24
N GLY A 43 -1.78 -12.26 -6.82
CA GLY A 43 -2.71 -13.40 -6.80
C GLY A 43 -3.54 -13.48 -5.53
N GLN A 44 -2.98 -13.02 -4.41
CA GLN A 44 -3.62 -13.07 -3.10
C GLN A 44 -3.36 -11.77 -2.32
N ALA A 45 -4.29 -11.40 -1.47
CA ALA A 45 -4.24 -10.14 -0.72
C ALA A 45 -3.04 -10.02 0.23
N ASP A 46 -2.58 -11.12 0.81
CA ASP A 46 -1.42 -11.15 1.69
C ASP A 46 -0.10 -10.83 0.98
N GLU A 47 -0.03 -11.01 -0.34
CA GLU A 47 1.11 -10.56 -1.13
C GLU A 47 1.31 -9.04 -1.04
N ALA A 48 0.22 -8.27 -0.98
CA ALA A 48 0.30 -6.82 -0.82
C ALA A 48 0.96 -6.41 0.49
N GLU A 49 0.64 -7.08 1.57
CA GLU A 49 1.26 -6.86 2.88
C GLU A 49 2.75 -7.19 2.85
N THR A 50 3.12 -8.29 2.22
CA THR A 50 4.52 -8.69 2.04
C THR A 50 5.30 -7.64 1.25
N ILE A 51 4.73 -7.12 0.18
CA ILE A 51 5.35 -6.06 -0.63
C ILE A 51 5.50 -4.78 0.20
N ALA A 52 4.46 -4.38 0.92
CA ALA A 52 4.47 -3.18 1.76
C ALA A 52 5.54 -3.28 2.87
N ASP A 53 5.64 -4.40 3.56
CA ASP A 53 6.69 -4.65 4.55
C ASP A 53 8.09 -4.55 3.95
N ARG A 54 8.27 -5.09 2.76
CA ARG A 54 9.56 -5.05 2.06
C ARG A 54 9.92 -3.63 1.67
N ILE A 55 8.97 -2.84 1.20
CA ILE A 55 9.18 -1.42 0.86
C ILE A 55 9.61 -0.65 2.11
N VAL A 56 8.87 -0.77 3.20
CA VAL A 56 9.17 -0.07 4.45
C VAL A 56 10.56 -0.42 4.95
N ARG A 57 10.92 -1.70 4.98
CA ARG A 57 12.25 -2.15 5.42
C ARG A 57 13.36 -1.68 4.50
N THR A 58 13.18 -1.77 3.21
CA THR A 58 14.20 -1.39 2.23
C THR A 58 14.46 0.11 2.24
N LEU A 59 13.41 0.93 2.31
CA LEU A 59 13.54 2.37 2.38
C LEU A 59 13.98 2.87 3.75
N GLY A 60 13.84 2.06 4.79
CA GLY A 60 14.37 2.36 6.12
C GLY A 60 15.89 2.18 6.24
N ARG A 61 16.53 1.58 5.25
CA ARG A 61 18.00 1.43 5.26
C ARG A 61 18.67 2.73 4.87
N PRO A 62 19.83 3.07 5.48
CA PRO A 62 20.57 4.26 5.11
C PRO A 62 20.93 4.31 3.61
N ILE A 63 20.89 5.50 3.07
CA ILE A 63 21.34 5.83 1.71
C ILE A 63 22.59 6.69 1.87
N VAL A 64 23.66 6.37 1.15
CA VAL A 64 24.86 7.20 1.16
C VAL A 64 24.78 8.19 0.00
N ILE A 65 24.72 9.47 0.33
CA ILE A 65 24.73 10.60 -0.61
C ILE A 65 25.97 11.44 -0.33
N GLU A 66 26.89 11.47 -1.28
CA GLU A 66 28.15 12.24 -1.15
C GLU A 66 28.91 11.94 0.15
N GLY A 67 28.96 10.67 0.55
CA GLY A 67 29.62 10.22 1.77
C GLY A 67 28.84 10.43 3.06
N ILE A 68 27.62 10.95 2.99
CA ILE A 68 26.74 11.16 4.14
C ILE A 68 25.63 10.13 4.13
N GLU A 69 25.40 9.47 5.27
CA GLU A 69 24.27 8.58 5.45
C GLU A 69 22.98 9.36 5.68
N VAL A 70 21.97 9.06 4.86
CA VAL A 70 20.62 9.63 4.98
C VAL A 70 19.63 8.49 5.11
N VAL A 71 18.72 8.60 6.06
CA VAL A 71 17.57 7.67 6.18
C VAL A 71 16.33 8.38 5.68
N ALA A 72 15.85 7.97 4.52
CA ALA A 72 14.63 8.54 3.96
C ALA A 72 13.38 8.00 4.68
N GLY A 73 13.33 6.70 4.91
CA GLY A 73 12.13 6.04 5.43
C GLY A 73 10.96 6.10 4.44
N ALA A 74 9.86 5.49 4.81
CA ALA A 74 8.64 5.57 4.02
C ALA A 74 7.40 5.37 4.88
N SER A 75 6.34 6.10 4.55
CA SER A 75 4.98 5.79 4.98
C SER A 75 4.23 5.26 3.77
N VAL A 76 3.60 4.10 3.90
CA VAL A 76 3.00 3.39 2.77
C VAL A 76 1.52 3.17 3.02
N GLY A 77 0.71 3.57 2.06
CA GLY A 77 -0.70 3.22 2.01
C GLY A 77 -0.94 2.13 0.97
N VAL A 78 -1.72 1.14 1.33
CA VAL A 78 -2.05 0.00 0.46
C VAL A 78 -3.55 0.02 0.19
N ALA A 79 -3.92 -0.07 -1.08
CA ALA A 79 -5.30 -0.28 -1.49
C ALA A 79 -5.37 -1.43 -2.50
N LEU A 80 -6.40 -2.24 -2.37
CA LEU A 80 -6.63 -3.41 -3.21
C LEU A 80 -7.91 -3.26 -4.01
N THR A 81 -7.91 -3.81 -5.20
CA THR A 81 -9.12 -4.04 -5.98
C THR A 81 -9.13 -5.47 -6.52
N ALA A 82 -10.30 -6.07 -6.54
CA ALA A 82 -10.52 -7.38 -7.14
C ALA A 82 -11.16 -7.26 -8.52
N THR A 83 -11.47 -6.06 -8.97
CA THR A 83 -12.18 -5.81 -10.22
C THR A 83 -11.49 -4.73 -11.04
N LEU A 84 -11.50 -4.91 -12.37
CA LEU A 84 -11.02 -3.91 -13.32
C LEU A 84 -12.03 -2.75 -13.51
N ASP A 85 -13.22 -2.86 -12.93
CA ASP A 85 -14.25 -1.83 -12.99
C ASP A 85 -14.00 -0.70 -11.99
N ASP A 86 -13.12 -0.90 -11.03
CA ASP A 86 -12.71 0.14 -10.09
C ASP A 86 -11.99 1.27 -10.83
N ARG A 87 -12.38 2.49 -10.49
CA ARG A 87 -11.73 3.68 -11.05
C ARG A 87 -10.33 3.83 -10.47
N PRO A 88 -9.30 4.00 -11.31
CA PRO A 88 -7.93 4.21 -10.82
C PRO A 88 -7.80 5.36 -9.82
N ALA A 89 -8.50 6.46 -10.06
CA ALA A 89 -8.50 7.61 -9.16
C ALA A 89 -9.04 7.28 -7.77
N GLU A 90 -10.06 6.45 -7.67
CA GLU A 90 -10.64 6.02 -6.40
C GLU A 90 -9.69 5.07 -5.65
N LEU A 91 -9.06 4.14 -6.36
CA LEU A 91 -8.06 3.24 -5.78
C LEU A 91 -6.87 4.03 -5.21
N LEU A 92 -6.39 5.01 -5.98
CA LEU A 92 -5.31 5.88 -5.57
C LEU A 92 -5.71 6.74 -4.35
N ARG A 93 -6.93 7.25 -4.32
CA ARG A 93 -7.46 8.02 -3.19
C ARG A 93 -7.48 7.19 -1.90
N ARG A 94 -7.90 5.94 -1.98
CA ARG A 94 -7.91 5.02 -0.83
C ARG A 94 -6.50 4.72 -0.33
N ALA A 95 -5.57 4.51 -1.23
CA ALA A 95 -4.16 4.30 -0.87
C ALA A 95 -3.56 5.56 -0.21
N ASP A 96 -3.86 6.73 -0.75
CA ASP A 96 -3.38 8.01 -0.21
C ASP A 96 -3.91 8.26 1.21
N HIS A 97 -5.18 7.99 1.46
CA HIS A 97 -5.77 8.07 2.79
C HIS A 97 -5.10 7.13 3.78
N ALA A 98 -4.85 5.88 3.37
CA ALA A 98 -4.15 4.90 4.20
C ALA A 98 -2.70 5.33 4.48
N MET A 99 -2.02 5.91 3.51
CA MET A 99 -0.68 6.48 3.70
C MET A 99 -0.69 7.62 4.72
N PHE A 100 -1.69 8.49 4.68
CA PHE A 100 -1.86 9.55 5.66
C PHE A 100 -2.03 9.00 7.08
N GLU A 101 -2.81 7.94 7.25
CA GLU A 101 -2.95 7.24 8.52
C GLU A 101 -1.62 6.61 8.98
N ALA A 102 -0.83 6.08 8.06
CA ALA A 102 0.51 5.57 8.37
C ALA A 102 1.44 6.69 8.87
N LYS A 103 1.38 7.88 8.26
CA LYS A 103 2.16 9.05 8.71
C LYS A 103 1.76 9.49 10.11
N LYS A 104 0.47 9.53 10.41
CA LYS A 104 -0.06 9.87 11.74
C LYS A 104 0.34 8.85 12.80
N GLY A 105 0.43 7.58 12.44
CA GLY A 105 0.82 6.48 13.34
C GLY A 105 2.30 6.41 13.68
N GLY A 106 3.14 7.32 13.17
CA GLY A 106 4.56 7.40 13.53
C GLY A 106 5.54 7.21 12.39
N ARG A 107 5.08 7.18 11.14
CA ARG A 107 5.93 6.98 9.94
C ARG A 107 6.68 5.63 9.96
N GLY A 108 7.41 5.32 8.90
CA GLY A 108 8.17 4.09 8.80
C GLY A 108 7.31 2.83 8.93
N GLN A 109 6.08 2.88 8.44
CA GLN A 109 5.09 1.82 8.54
C GLN A 109 4.13 1.87 7.35
N TRP A 110 3.33 0.82 7.21
CA TRP A 110 2.27 0.80 6.21
C TRP A 110 0.89 0.64 6.88
N ARG A 111 -0.14 1.05 6.16
CA ARG A 111 -1.55 0.85 6.50
C ARG A 111 -2.30 0.39 5.26
N ALA A 112 -3.25 -0.49 5.45
CA ALA A 112 -4.15 -0.93 4.38
C ALA A 112 -5.47 -0.16 4.45
N ALA A 113 -5.96 0.25 3.29
CA ALA A 113 -7.30 0.79 3.17
C ALA A 113 -8.35 -0.32 3.36
N PRO A 114 -9.50 -0.02 3.97
CA PRO A 114 -10.62 -0.97 4.01
C PRO A 114 -11.02 -1.42 2.60
N ARG A 115 -11.50 -2.65 2.48
CA ARG A 115 -12.02 -3.19 1.22
C ARG A 115 -13.51 -2.93 1.11
N PRO A 116 -13.96 -2.09 0.18
CA PRO A 116 -15.39 -1.79 0.05
C PRO A 116 -16.24 -3.00 -0.28
N GLU A 117 -15.67 -3.95 -1.02
CA GLU A 117 -16.38 -5.15 -1.47
C GLU A 117 -16.78 -6.08 -0.32
N LEU A 118 -16.00 -6.07 0.76
CA LEU A 118 -16.28 -6.88 1.96
C LEU A 118 -17.25 -6.20 2.92
N GLU A 119 -17.32 -4.88 2.87
CA GLU A 119 -18.20 -4.08 3.71
C GLU A 119 -19.62 -3.95 3.14
N SER A 120 -19.76 -4.10 1.82
CA SER A 120 -21.00 -3.85 1.10
C SER A 120 -21.76 -5.10 0.70
N ASP A 121 -21.28 -6.31 0.98
CA ASP A 121 -21.99 -7.55 0.67
C ASP A 121 -22.84 -7.99 1.87
N PRO A 122 -24.16 -7.72 1.86
CA PRO A 122 -25.06 -8.15 2.92
C PRO A 122 -25.19 -9.67 3.03
N ALA A 123 -24.73 -10.44 2.02
CA ALA A 123 -24.77 -11.89 2.04
C ALA A 123 -23.66 -12.52 2.90
N LEU A 124 -22.59 -11.79 3.23
CA LEU A 124 -21.50 -12.26 4.09
C LEU A 124 -21.74 -12.04 5.58
N GLY A 125 -22.78 -11.29 5.95
CA GLY A 125 -23.09 -10.92 7.33
C GLY A 125 -24.26 -11.67 7.96
N VAL A 126 -24.98 -12.50 7.23
CA VAL A 126 -26.16 -13.18 7.75
C VAL A 126 -26.05 -14.68 7.51
N SER A 127 -25.48 -15.39 8.45
CA SER A 127 -25.91 -16.75 8.63
C SER A 127 -27.34 -16.65 9.25
N GLU A 128 -28.36 -16.59 8.41
CA GLU A 128 -29.69 -16.87 8.88
C GLU A 128 -29.68 -18.30 9.42
N SER A 129 -29.55 -18.40 10.73
CA SER A 129 -30.01 -19.59 11.42
C SER A 129 -31.51 -19.69 11.13
N ARG A 130 -31.84 -20.50 10.15
CA ARG A 130 -33.22 -20.91 9.87
C ARG A 130 -33.81 -21.37 11.20
N PRO A 131 -34.90 -20.79 11.69
CA PRO A 131 -35.53 -21.29 12.90
C PRO A 131 -35.92 -22.74 12.68
N PRO A 132 -35.81 -23.60 13.69
CA PRO A 132 -36.21 -24.99 13.57
C PRO A 132 -37.68 -25.07 13.16
N ASP A 133 -37.93 -25.93 12.18
CA ASP A 133 -39.26 -26.22 11.65
C ASP A 133 -40.12 -26.76 12.79
N PRO A 134 -41.24 -26.09 13.16
CA PRO A 134 -42.09 -26.54 14.27
C PRO A 134 -42.85 -27.83 14.01
N ASP A 135 -42.76 -28.40 12.81
CA ASP A 135 -43.51 -29.64 12.44
C ASP A 135 -42.68 -30.94 12.57
N GLN A 136 -41.50 -30.90 13.19
CA GLN A 136 -40.72 -32.13 13.44
C GLN A 136 -40.95 -32.79 14.82
N GLU A 137 -41.85 -32.28 15.61
CA GLU A 137 -42.28 -32.96 16.85
C GLU A 137 -43.69 -33.54 16.74
N ARG A 138 -43.84 -34.52 15.85
CA ARG A 138 -44.97 -35.48 15.96
C ARG A 138 -44.57 -36.86 15.48
#